data_65556321f3081feefeeac70a6d9d62d4
#
_entry.id   65556321f3081feefeeac70a6d9d62d4
#
_cell.length_a   1.000
_cell.length_b   1.000
_cell.length_c   1.000
_cell.angle_alpha   90.00
_cell.angle_beta   90.00
_cell.angle_gamma   90.00
#
_symmetry.space_group_name_H-M   'P 1'
#
loop_
_entity.id
_entity.type
_entity.pdbx_description
1 polymer ?
#
loop_
_entity_poly.entity_id
_entity_poly.type
_entity_poly.pdbx_seq_one_letter_code
_entity_poly.pdbx_strand_id
1 'polypeptide(L)'
;MRRGAVINPGAVIGDGCIINTCASVDHDCVLEDFVHIAVGAHVAGTVSIGAGTWIGAGATVSNNLQICGGCMIGAGAVVIKSITESGTYVGVPAEKIK
;
A
#
# COMPACT_ATOMS: atom_id res chain seq x y z
N MET A 1 4.39 5.23 -12.78
CA MET A 1 5.54 4.73 -12.00
C MET A 1 6.64 5.76 -11.99
N ARG A 2 7.23 6.01 -10.85
CA ARG A 2 8.25 7.03 -10.68
C ARG A 2 9.65 6.42 -10.64
N ARG A 3 10.69 7.29 -10.65
CA ARG A 3 12.10 6.86 -10.63
C ARG A 3 12.39 5.99 -9.42
N GLY A 4 13.09 4.89 -9.64
CA GLY A 4 13.45 3.95 -8.59
C GLY A 4 12.30 3.11 -8.04
N ALA A 5 11.07 3.31 -8.54
CA ALA A 5 9.95 2.45 -8.17
C ALA A 5 10.13 1.07 -8.79
N VAL A 6 9.77 0.02 -8.04
CA VAL A 6 9.92 -1.36 -8.48
C VAL A 6 8.58 -2.08 -8.35
N ILE A 7 8.14 -2.69 -9.45
CA ILE A 7 6.96 -3.54 -9.47
C ILE A 7 7.40 -4.92 -9.92
N ASN A 8 7.23 -5.91 -9.05
CA ASN A 8 7.68 -7.27 -9.30
C ASN A 8 6.65 -8.10 -10.09
N PRO A 9 7.06 -9.29 -10.59
CA PRO A 9 6.19 -10.12 -11.44
C PRO A 9 4.89 -10.52 -10.75
N GLY A 10 3.83 -10.66 -11.55
CA GLY A 10 2.52 -11.09 -11.08
C GLY A 10 1.69 -10.00 -10.43
N ALA A 11 2.23 -8.80 -10.24
CA ALA A 11 1.46 -7.70 -9.70
C ALA A 11 0.43 -7.20 -10.72
N VAL A 12 -0.80 -6.94 -10.26
CA VAL A 12 -1.87 -6.37 -11.07
C VAL A 12 -2.13 -4.95 -10.57
N ILE A 13 -1.92 -3.97 -11.42
CA ILE A 13 -2.03 -2.55 -11.07
C ILE A 13 -3.23 -1.95 -11.80
N GLY A 14 -4.20 -1.46 -11.04
CA GLY A 14 -5.39 -0.83 -11.61
C GLY A 14 -5.12 0.52 -12.26
N ASP A 15 -6.18 1.13 -12.79
CA ASP A 15 -6.09 2.41 -13.48
C ASP A 15 -5.84 3.55 -12.48
N GLY A 16 -5.05 4.53 -12.91
CA GLY A 16 -4.80 5.74 -12.12
C GLY A 16 -3.95 5.54 -10.88
N CYS A 17 -3.33 4.37 -10.72
CA CYS A 17 -2.42 4.14 -9.61
C CYS A 17 -1.14 4.95 -9.75
N ILE A 18 -0.61 5.40 -8.62
CA ILE A 18 0.68 6.08 -8.56
C ILE A 18 1.62 5.23 -7.70
N ILE A 19 2.73 4.80 -8.30
CA ILE A 19 3.82 4.15 -7.58
C ILE A 19 4.97 5.14 -7.55
N ASN A 20 5.16 5.80 -6.43
CA ASN A 20 6.04 6.95 -6.33
C ASN A 20 7.52 6.56 -6.22
N THR A 21 8.38 7.56 -6.12
CA THR A 21 9.84 7.39 -6.12
C THR A 21 10.30 6.40 -5.07
N CYS A 22 11.12 5.43 -5.46
CA CYS A 22 11.68 4.39 -4.60
C CYS A 22 10.65 3.54 -3.86
N ALA A 23 9.37 3.62 -4.21
CA ALA A 23 8.37 2.71 -3.68
C ALA A 23 8.52 1.34 -4.32
N SER A 24 8.03 0.29 -3.65
CA SER A 24 8.05 -1.05 -4.21
C SER A 24 6.73 -1.77 -4.00
N VAL A 25 6.35 -2.54 -5.02
CA VAL A 25 5.22 -3.46 -4.97
C VAL A 25 5.77 -4.84 -5.31
N ASP A 26 5.74 -5.73 -4.34
CA ASP A 26 6.34 -7.04 -4.49
C ASP A 26 5.43 -7.98 -5.30
N HIS A 27 5.82 -9.27 -5.40
CA HIS A 27 5.17 -10.22 -6.28
C HIS A 27 3.70 -10.45 -5.93
N ASP A 28 2.88 -10.68 -6.97
CA ASP A 28 1.48 -11.11 -6.85
C ASP A 28 0.58 -10.18 -6.02
N CYS A 29 0.91 -8.89 -5.96
CA CYS A 29 0.04 -7.90 -5.37
C CYS A 29 -1.07 -7.49 -6.33
N VAL A 30 -2.20 -7.08 -5.77
CA VAL A 30 -3.31 -6.50 -6.53
C VAL A 30 -3.61 -5.11 -5.98
N LEU A 31 -3.37 -4.09 -6.79
CA LEU A 31 -3.74 -2.71 -6.47
C LEU A 31 -4.96 -2.34 -7.31
N GLU A 32 -6.07 -2.04 -6.66
CA GLU A 32 -7.26 -1.57 -7.36
C GLU A 32 -7.07 -0.13 -7.84
N ASP A 33 -8.09 0.45 -8.48
CA ASP A 33 -7.93 1.75 -9.13
C ASP A 33 -7.58 2.86 -8.14
N PHE A 34 -6.77 3.81 -8.59
CA PHE A 34 -6.43 5.02 -7.84
C PHE A 34 -5.72 4.79 -6.50
N VAL A 35 -5.02 3.67 -6.37
CA VAL A 35 -4.15 3.43 -5.21
C VAL A 35 -2.88 4.24 -5.35
N HIS A 36 -2.45 4.89 -4.28
CA HIS A 36 -1.21 5.66 -4.25
C HIS A 36 -0.22 5.01 -3.29
N ILE A 37 0.90 4.56 -3.81
CA ILE A 37 2.03 4.08 -3.01
C ILE A 37 3.05 5.20 -2.97
N ALA A 38 3.17 5.86 -1.83
CA ALA A 38 3.97 7.07 -1.69
C ALA A 38 5.47 6.80 -1.69
N VAL A 39 6.25 7.86 -1.66
CA VAL A 39 7.72 7.81 -1.70
C VAL A 39 8.27 6.83 -0.66
N GLY A 40 9.09 5.89 -1.10
CA GLY A 40 9.77 4.95 -0.23
C GLY A 40 8.88 3.95 0.50
N ALA A 41 7.59 3.89 0.19
CA ALA A 41 6.71 2.89 0.78
C ALA A 41 6.95 1.53 0.13
N HIS A 42 6.77 0.46 0.90
CA HIS A 42 7.03 -0.89 0.44
C HIS A 42 5.84 -1.80 0.74
N VAL A 43 5.34 -2.45 -0.31
CA VAL A 43 4.26 -3.43 -0.21
C VAL A 43 4.85 -4.80 -0.45
N ALA A 44 4.81 -5.66 0.56
CA ALA A 44 5.35 -7.02 0.47
C ALA A 44 4.46 -7.92 -0.39
N GLY A 45 4.86 -9.17 -0.58
CA GLY A 45 4.20 -10.06 -1.53
C GLY A 45 2.76 -10.43 -1.18
N THR A 46 1.95 -10.64 -2.20
CA THR A 46 0.57 -11.15 -2.09
C THR A 46 -0.32 -10.26 -1.22
N VAL A 47 -0.24 -8.96 -1.43
CA VAL A 47 -1.09 -7.97 -0.75
C VAL A 47 -2.12 -7.43 -1.73
N SER A 48 -3.38 -7.35 -1.29
CA SER A 48 -4.45 -6.72 -2.06
C SER A 48 -4.81 -5.38 -1.41
N ILE A 49 -4.83 -4.32 -2.20
CA ILE A 49 -5.15 -2.97 -1.72
C ILE A 49 -6.36 -2.43 -2.47
N GLY A 50 -7.40 -2.08 -1.74
CA GLY A 50 -8.64 -1.58 -2.30
C GLY A 50 -8.53 -0.18 -2.89
N ALA A 51 -9.47 0.16 -3.77
CA ALA A 51 -9.46 1.39 -4.54
C ALA A 51 -9.34 2.64 -3.67
N GLY A 52 -8.55 3.60 -4.13
CA GLY A 52 -8.40 4.91 -3.50
C GLY A 52 -7.57 4.94 -2.22
N THR A 53 -7.00 3.81 -1.81
CA THR A 53 -6.17 3.76 -0.60
C THR A 53 -4.81 4.40 -0.85
N TRP A 54 -4.33 5.13 0.16
CA TRP A 54 -3.01 5.74 0.17
C TRP A 54 -2.10 5.01 1.16
N ILE A 55 -0.96 4.56 0.68
CA ILE A 55 0.11 4.03 1.53
C ILE A 55 1.14 5.15 1.68
N GLY A 56 1.23 5.73 2.86
CA GLY A 56 2.04 6.92 3.13
C GLY A 56 3.54 6.70 2.96
N ALA A 57 4.28 7.80 2.89
CA ALA A 57 5.72 7.77 2.66
C ALA A 57 6.43 6.89 3.68
N GLY A 58 7.29 5.99 3.20
CA GLY A 58 8.07 5.10 4.06
C GLY A 58 7.27 4.04 4.80
N ALA A 59 5.95 3.95 4.58
CA ALA A 59 5.16 2.90 5.22
C ALA A 59 5.49 1.53 4.64
N THR A 60 5.27 0.49 5.44
CA THR A 60 5.52 -0.89 5.04
C THR A 60 4.26 -1.70 5.27
N VAL A 61 3.87 -2.48 4.27
CA VAL A 61 2.75 -3.42 4.37
C VAL A 61 3.32 -4.83 4.34
N SER A 62 3.08 -5.61 5.39
CA SER A 62 3.54 -6.98 5.49
C SER A 62 2.84 -7.87 4.46
N ASN A 63 3.41 -9.04 4.20
CA ASN A 63 2.91 -9.94 3.15
C ASN A 63 1.57 -10.61 3.52
N ASN A 64 0.87 -11.06 2.48
CA ASN A 64 -0.39 -11.83 2.59
C ASN A 64 -1.51 -11.09 3.31
N LEU A 65 -1.59 -9.77 3.14
CA LEU A 65 -2.62 -8.95 3.77
C LEU A 65 -3.61 -8.40 2.75
N GLN A 66 -4.78 -8.01 3.24
CA GLN A 66 -5.79 -7.30 2.46
C GLN A 66 -6.08 -5.97 3.14
N ILE A 67 -6.07 -4.89 2.36
CA ILE A 67 -6.42 -3.55 2.84
C ILE A 67 -7.64 -3.09 2.03
N CYS A 68 -8.73 -2.78 2.72
CA CYS A 68 -9.94 -2.32 2.05
C CYS A 68 -9.74 -0.95 1.39
N GLY A 69 -10.67 -0.54 0.55
CA GLY A 69 -10.59 0.73 -0.15
C GLY A 69 -10.77 1.93 0.78
N GLY A 70 -10.31 3.09 0.32
CA GLY A 70 -10.51 4.36 1.02
C GLY A 70 -9.72 4.51 2.31
N CYS A 71 -8.65 3.75 2.48
CA CYS A 71 -7.81 3.86 3.67
C CYS A 71 -6.69 4.87 3.47
N MET A 72 -6.26 5.48 4.56
CA MET A 72 -5.05 6.30 4.61
C MET A 72 -4.09 5.66 5.61
N ILE A 73 -2.98 5.16 5.11
CA ILE A 73 -1.92 4.60 5.95
C ILE A 73 -0.87 5.69 6.14
N GLY A 74 -0.65 6.10 7.37
CA GLY A 74 0.25 7.21 7.68
C GLY A 74 1.70 6.93 7.33
N ALA A 75 2.47 8.01 7.17
CA ALA A 75 3.90 7.90 6.88
C ALA A 75 4.61 7.08 7.95
N GLY A 76 5.49 6.18 7.52
CA GLY A 76 6.28 5.35 8.42
C GLY A 76 5.51 4.25 9.15
N ALA A 77 4.21 4.12 8.92
CA ALA A 77 3.42 3.07 9.57
C ALA A 77 3.83 1.69 9.08
N VAL A 78 3.63 0.68 9.92
CA VAL A 78 3.88 -0.71 9.56
C VAL A 78 2.58 -1.49 9.74
N VAL A 79 2.00 -1.95 8.63
CA VAL A 79 0.76 -2.73 8.64
C VAL A 79 1.11 -4.20 8.73
N ILE A 80 0.68 -4.86 9.79
CA ILE A 80 1.01 -6.26 10.05
C ILE A 80 -0.21 -7.18 10.04
N LYS A 81 -1.40 -6.64 9.86
CA LYS A 81 -2.63 -7.44 9.73
C LYS A 81 -3.62 -6.74 8.80
N SER A 82 -4.53 -7.52 8.23
CA SER A 82 -5.50 -7.03 7.27
C SER A 82 -6.38 -5.94 7.86
N ILE A 83 -6.75 -4.98 7.01
CA ILE A 83 -7.61 -3.85 7.36
C ILE A 83 -8.93 -4.02 6.62
N THR A 84 -10.01 -4.16 7.37
CA THR A 84 -11.33 -4.41 6.82
C THR A 84 -12.28 -3.23 6.91
N GLU A 85 -11.86 -2.15 7.56
CA GLU A 85 -12.67 -0.95 7.76
C GLU A 85 -11.90 0.26 7.28
N SER A 86 -12.53 1.07 6.42
CA SER A 86 -11.92 2.30 5.92
C SER A 86 -11.62 3.27 7.06
N GLY A 87 -10.50 3.96 6.96
CA GLY A 87 -10.10 4.93 7.97
C GLY A 87 -8.64 5.29 7.84
N THR A 88 -8.15 5.98 8.84
CA THR A 88 -6.74 6.40 8.93
C THR A 88 -6.04 5.54 9.97
N TYR A 89 -4.91 4.95 9.55
CA TYR A 89 -4.12 4.03 10.37
C TYR A 89 -2.69 4.55 10.47
N VAL A 90 -2.16 4.62 11.67
CA VAL A 90 -0.80 5.15 11.91
C VAL A 90 -0.05 4.30 12.91
N GLY A 91 1.26 4.41 12.89
CA GLY A 91 2.14 3.83 13.90
C GLY A 91 2.71 2.48 13.56
N VAL A 92 3.44 1.91 14.51
CA VAL A 92 4.12 0.62 14.42
C VAL A 92 3.74 -0.19 15.66
N PRO A 93 2.85 -1.19 15.53
CA PRO A 93 2.03 -1.53 14.37
C PRO A 93 0.97 -0.48 14.08
N ALA A 94 0.52 -0.42 12.83
CA ALA A 94 -0.50 0.55 12.43
C ALA A 94 -1.83 0.28 13.11
N GLU A 95 -2.43 1.33 13.68
CA GLU A 95 -3.71 1.26 14.36
C GLU A 95 -4.62 2.39 13.88
N LYS A 96 -5.92 2.12 13.87
CA LYS A 96 -6.93 3.08 13.39
C LYS A 96 -7.07 4.23 14.38
N ILE A 97 -6.98 5.47 13.87
CA ILE A 97 -7.19 6.68 14.68
C ILE A 97 -8.42 7.47 14.26
N LYS A 98 -8.97 7.22 13.06
CA LYS A 98 -10.19 7.88 12.56
C LYS A 98 -11.01 6.94 11.72
#